data_bc3c105a42c24a1c8e68de986a9fb38e
#
_entry.id   bc3c105a42c24a1c8e68de986a9fb38e
#
_cell.length_a   1.000
_cell.length_b   1.000
_cell.length_c   1.000
_cell.angle_alpha   90.00
_cell.angle_beta   90.00
_cell.angle_gamma   90.00
#
_symmetry.space_group_name_H-M   'P 1'
#
loop_
_entity.id
_entity.type
_entity.pdbx_description
1 polymer ?
#
loop_
_entity_poly.entity_id
_entity_poly.type
_entity_poly.pdbx_seq_one_letter_code
_entity_poly.pdbx_strand_id
1 'polypeptide(L)'
;MKKSLSILFSTIFFCLNTLTAQQLFTNTNVQIACQKGTRTSTGKPGKNYWQNRANYNIHVNFTPDSQLLQGKETITYFNNSPDTLKQLIIWLYPDLYKKGVKRLSNIAEKDLNEGVQIDDLKIGEENIQHFNDHKKTIQKNTNLFVKPEKAILPHSKIELNISWHYKVNIGSQQRTGMVDSTSYFIAYFFPRLAVYDDIDGWDNWSYNGTQEFYNDFGNFRVSIAVPKNYVVWATGDCLNYEENFAKNILEKIKTASTSDKIIHVIDSVDYIKDDVLKKETTGVWKFSANNVTDFAFALSDHYLWDVSSVLVDSSNGRRSLAEAAYNKIHKDYFEVAEQAHQSVDYMSHFYPKYPFPFDHITVFDGTDQMEYPMMVNDNPTESRKDAVQLTSHEIFHSYFPFYMGINETQYAWMDEGWATIGESVISPKMGEPEDEGIFSKTRYEKISGTDEDVPLITNTKLYQDAAYLSNSYGKAGICYFVLQDLLGDKLYFKALHQYMKNWNGKHPVPYDFFNSFNNACGKNLNWFWDQWFFGWAYPDLSIKKVDKFGNNIKIIIENKGGLPLPVYLNISLKDGKKSIAKYTAGVWENGEKEKTFIIQNSFQSISKIELGNEFIPDKYKEDNRWIAKAY
;
A
#
# COMPACT_ATOMS: atom_id res chain seq x y z
N MET A 1 7.26 28.08 -85.40
CA MET A 1 7.62 26.84 -84.65
C MET A 1 7.67 27.17 -83.18
N LYS A 2 6.61 26.87 -82.41
CA LYS A 2 6.54 27.02 -80.95
C LYS A 2 6.77 25.65 -80.33
N LYS A 3 7.85 25.52 -79.55
CA LYS A 3 8.08 24.31 -78.74
C LYS A 3 7.39 24.50 -77.40
N SER A 4 6.41 23.64 -77.11
CA SER A 4 5.78 23.54 -75.78
C SER A 4 6.66 22.71 -74.88
N LEU A 5 7.04 23.28 -73.75
CA LEU A 5 7.75 22.60 -72.66
C LEU A 5 6.72 22.10 -71.62
N SER A 6 6.47 20.82 -71.57
CA SER A 6 5.60 20.21 -70.54
C SER A 6 6.43 19.96 -69.28
N ILE A 7 6.13 20.68 -68.21
CA ILE A 7 6.69 20.44 -66.86
C ILE A 7 5.80 19.45 -66.16
N LEU A 8 6.37 18.27 -65.91
CA LEU A 8 5.72 17.19 -65.13
C LEU A 8 5.93 17.50 -63.64
N PHE A 9 4.86 17.94 -62.94
CA PHE A 9 4.86 18.11 -61.49
C PHE A 9 4.61 16.72 -60.84
N SER A 10 5.65 16.10 -60.32
CA SER A 10 5.56 14.90 -59.48
C SER A 10 5.22 15.35 -58.06
N THR A 11 3.96 15.22 -57.69
CA THR A 11 3.50 15.46 -56.30
C THR A 11 3.87 14.24 -55.45
N ILE A 12 4.94 14.35 -54.70
CA ILE A 12 5.29 13.37 -53.66
C ILE A 12 4.32 13.60 -52.49
N PHE A 13 3.34 12.74 -52.34
CA PHE A 13 2.49 12.67 -51.16
C PHE A 13 3.34 12.05 -50.00
N PHE A 14 3.92 12.88 -49.18
CA PHE A 14 4.41 12.44 -47.87
C PHE A 14 3.17 12.13 -47.01
N CYS A 15 2.78 10.87 -46.89
CA CYS A 15 1.92 10.43 -45.79
C CYS A 15 2.70 10.60 -44.47
N LEU A 16 2.56 11.75 -43.84
CA LEU A 16 2.84 11.90 -42.44
C LEU A 16 1.82 11.02 -41.70
N ASN A 17 2.17 9.76 -41.46
CA ASN A 17 1.57 9.01 -40.38
C ASN A 17 1.94 9.74 -39.08
N THR A 18 1.13 10.71 -38.68
CA THR A 18 1.11 11.17 -37.30
C THR A 18 0.72 9.94 -36.49
N LEU A 19 1.69 9.27 -35.87
CA LEU A 19 1.46 8.41 -34.73
C LEU A 19 0.74 9.29 -33.71
N THR A 20 -0.58 9.26 -33.73
CA THR A 20 -1.38 9.79 -32.63
C THR A 20 -0.99 8.96 -31.42
N ALA A 21 -0.19 9.53 -30.54
CA ALA A 21 0.16 8.90 -29.29
C ALA A 21 -1.15 8.44 -28.64
N GLN A 22 -1.28 7.14 -28.34
CA GLN A 22 -2.48 6.60 -27.73
C GLN A 22 -2.77 7.39 -26.45
N GLN A 23 -3.91 8.05 -26.43
CA GLN A 23 -4.33 8.86 -25.29
C GLN A 23 -5.12 7.96 -24.34
N LEU A 24 -4.72 7.89 -23.08
CA LEU A 24 -5.48 7.17 -22.08
C LEU A 24 -6.85 7.83 -21.84
N PHE A 25 -7.86 7.01 -21.67
CA PHE A 25 -9.14 7.49 -21.14
C PHE A 25 -8.89 8.16 -19.79
N THR A 26 -9.45 9.35 -19.60
CA THR A 26 -9.28 10.11 -18.35
C THR A 26 -10.65 10.49 -17.81
N ASN A 27 -10.90 10.19 -16.53
CA ASN A 27 -12.16 10.51 -15.86
C ASN A 27 -12.38 12.03 -15.82
N THR A 28 -13.65 12.45 -15.88
CA THR A 28 -14.02 13.87 -15.95
C THR A 28 -13.51 14.70 -14.77
N ASN A 29 -13.56 14.15 -13.54
CA ASN A 29 -13.05 14.82 -12.35
C ASN A 29 -11.54 15.08 -12.42
N VAL A 30 -10.75 14.14 -12.93
CA VAL A 30 -9.30 14.31 -13.17
C VAL A 30 -9.03 15.32 -14.27
N GLN A 31 -9.84 15.32 -15.36
CA GLN A 31 -9.74 16.35 -16.41
C GLN A 31 -9.99 17.75 -15.83
N ILE A 32 -11.00 17.91 -14.97
CA ILE A 32 -11.30 19.17 -14.28
C ILE A 32 -10.13 19.59 -13.39
N ALA A 33 -9.53 18.66 -12.63
CA ALA A 33 -8.37 18.94 -11.80
C ALA A 33 -7.16 19.44 -12.63
N CYS A 34 -6.91 18.81 -13.78
CA CYS A 34 -5.89 19.28 -14.74
C CYS A 34 -6.21 20.70 -15.26
N GLN A 35 -7.47 20.98 -15.62
CA GLN A 35 -7.90 22.31 -16.07
C GLN A 35 -7.76 23.38 -14.97
N LYS A 36 -8.05 23.03 -13.72
CA LYS A 36 -7.82 23.89 -12.55
C LYS A 36 -6.33 24.07 -12.22
N GLY A 37 -5.46 23.25 -12.80
CA GLY A 37 -4.02 23.28 -12.58
C GLY A 37 -3.60 22.69 -11.23
N THR A 38 -4.40 21.84 -10.63
CA THR A 38 -4.03 21.06 -9.42
C THR A 38 -3.24 19.81 -9.79
N ARG A 39 -3.48 19.25 -10.99
CA ARG A 39 -2.75 18.11 -11.57
C ARG A 39 -2.10 18.48 -12.90
N THR A 40 -1.10 17.69 -13.34
CA THR A 40 -0.38 17.95 -14.60
C THR A 40 -0.19 16.68 -15.43
N SER A 41 -0.07 16.84 -16.74
CA SER A 41 0.27 15.75 -17.67
C SER A 41 1.70 15.21 -17.50
N THR A 42 2.52 15.82 -16.64
CA THR A 42 3.87 15.33 -16.32
C THR A 42 3.88 14.47 -15.07
N GLY A 43 2.72 14.24 -14.44
CA GLY A 43 2.59 13.49 -13.20
C GLY A 43 3.07 14.22 -11.94
N LYS A 44 3.43 15.51 -12.06
CA LYS A 44 3.77 16.35 -10.90
C LYS A 44 2.51 17.02 -10.35
N PRO A 45 2.47 17.33 -9.06
CA PRO A 45 1.47 18.25 -8.53
C PRO A 45 1.47 19.55 -9.34
N GLY A 46 0.31 20.06 -9.67
CA GLY A 46 0.16 21.31 -10.40
C GLY A 46 0.47 22.52 -9.51
N LYS A 47 0.67 23.69 -10.13
CA LYS A 47 0.97 24.92 -9.38
C LYS A 47 -0.14 25.36 -8.41
N ASN A 48 -1.36 24.91 -8.66
CA ASN A 48 -2.53 25.19 -7.85
C ASN A 48 -2.91 24.01 -6.94
N TYR A 49 -2.04 22.98 -6.82
CA TYR A 49 -2.30 21.85 -5.92
C TYR A 49 -2.40 22.33 -4.48
N TRP A 50 -3.38 21.83 -3.78
CA TRP A 50 -3.60 22.08 -2.37
C TRP A 50 -3.96 20.78 -1.65
N GLN A 51 -3.79 20.74 -0.37
CA GLN A 51 -4.16 19.63 0.49
C GLN A 51 -4.54 20.18 1.84
N ASN A 52 -5.71 19.77 2.36
CA ASN A 52 -6.11 20.06 3.72
C ASN A 52 -5.26 19.25 4.69
N ARG A 53 -5.24 19.65 5.94
CA ARG A 53 -4.50 18.99 7.01
C ARG A 53 -5.22 19.12 8.34
N ALA A 54 -5.00 18.16 9.22
CA ALA A 54 -5.48 18.23 10.59
C ALA A 54 -4.35 17.93 11.58
N ASN A 55 -4.19 18.76 12.61
CA ASN A 55 -3.33 18.45 13.74
C ASN A 55 -4.20 17.96 14.89
N TYR A 56 -3.81 16.85 15.48
CA TYR A 56 -4.54 16.17 16.54
C TYR A 56 -3.75 16.26 17.85
N ASN A 57 -4.41 16.72 18.90
CA ASN A 57 -3.90 16.63 20.27
C ASN A 57 -4.89 15.76 21.07
N ILE A 58 -4.51 14.52 21.33
CA ILE A 58 -5.39 13.47 21.84
C ILE A 58 -4.96 13.07 23.24
N HIS A 59 -5.91 12.98 24.15
CA HIS A 59 -5.74 12.38 25.47
C HIS A 59 -6.72 11.21 25.58
N VAL A 60 -6.19 10.01 25.76
CA VAL A 60 -6.99 8.80 25.88
C VAL A 60 -6.70 8.09 27.20
N ASN A 61 -7.73 7.56 27.81
CA ASN A 61 -7.66 6.65 28.94
C ASN A 61 -8.27 5.32 28.53
N PHE A 62 -7.50 4.25 28.63
CA PHE A 62 -7.97 2.90 28.34
C PHE A 62 -7.92 2.04 29.59
N THR A 63 -9.05 1.40 29.89
CA THR A 63 -9.21 0.48 31.02
C THR A 63 -9.40 -0.95 30.49
N PRO A 64 -8.34 -1.79 30.44
CA PRO A 64 -8.39 -3.14 29.89
C PRO A 64 -9.49 -4.02 30.47
N ASP A 65 -9.66 -4.04 31.79
CA ASP A 65 -10.65 -4.87 32.50
C ASP A 65 -12.10 -4.66 32.02
N SER A 66 -12.44 -3.43 31.65
CA SER A 66 -13.77 -3.07 31.16
C SER A 66 -13.82 -2.89 29.64
N GLN A 67 -12.69 -2.97 28.96
CA GLN A 67 -12.48 -2.64 27.53
C GLN A 67 -12.94 -1.22 27.20
N LEU A 68 -13.04 -0.31 28.17
CA LEU A 68 -13.52 1.02 27.98
C LEU A 68 -12.39 1.96 27.54
N LEU A 69 -12.56 2.56 26.36
CA LEU A 69 -11.72 3.65 25.87
C LEU A 69 -12.50 4.97 26.00
N GLN A 70 -11.88 5.95 26.65
CA GLN A 70 -12.40 7.31 26.80
C GLN A 70 -11.36 8.28 26.26
N GLY A 71 -11.78 9.19 25.40
CA GLY A 71 -10.88 10.14 24.76
C GLY A 71 -11.37 11.57 24.82
N LYS A 72 -10.41 12.48 24.74
CA LYS A 72 -10.62 13.91 24.48
C LYS A 72 -9.59 14.37 23.47
N GLU A 73 -10.01 15.15 22.49
CA GLU A 73 -9.10 15.69 21.50
C GLU A 73 -9.42 17.13 21.14
N THR A 74 -8.37 17.83 20.74
CA THR A 74 -8.46 19.09 20.02
C THR A 74 -7.89 18.88 18.63
N ILE A 75 -8.71 19.11 17.61
CA ILE A 75 -8.32 19.04 16.20
C ILE A 75 -8.19 20.46 15.67
N THR A 76 -7.01 20.83 15.17
CA THR A 76 -6.85 22.05 14.38
C THR A 76 -6.92 21.69 12.91
N TYR A 77 -8.01 22.00 12.24
CA TYR A 77 -8.21 21.72 10.83
C TYR A 77 -7.88 22.93 9.97
N PHE A 78 -7.08 22.72 8.92
CA PHE A 78 -6.65 23.73 7.97
C PHE A 78 -7.35 23.49 6.63
N ASN A 79 -8.26 24.39 6.28
CA ASN A 79 -8.87 24.41 4.95
C ASN A 79 -7.93 25.17 3.99
N ASN A 80 -7.02 24.44 3.37
CA ASN A 80 -6.10 24.99 2.36
C ASN A 80 -6.72 25.05 0.95
N SER A 81 -7.94 24.51 0.79
CA SER A 81 -8.67 24.53 -0.47
C SER A 81 -9.15 25.93 -0.84
N PRO A 82 -9.43 26.16 -2.13
CA PRO A 82 -10.08 27.41 -2.59
C PRO A 82 -11.59 27.45 -2.25
N ASP A 83 -12.11 26.39 -1.63
CA ASP A 83 -13.56 26.22 -1.41
C ASP A 83 -13.99 26.63 -0.01
N THR A 84 -15.23 27.11 0.09
CA THR A 84 -15.91 27.35 1.37
C THR A 84 -16.59 26.07 1.83
N LEU A 85 -16.15 25.48 2.93
CA LEU A 85 -16.70 24.24 3.45
C LEU A 85 -17.91 24.53 4.36
N LYS A 86 -19.09 24.08 3.93
CA LYS A 86 -20.36 24.24 4.65
C LYS A 86 -20.72 23.04 5.52
N GLN A 87 -19.92 21.99 5.45
CA GLN A 87 -20.11 20.73 6.14
C GLN A 87 -18.74 20.16 6.50
N LEU A 88 -18.66 19.43 7.59
CA LEU A 88 -17.56 18.54 7.94
C LEU A 88 -18.08 17.10 7.95
N ILE A 89 -17.20 16.16 7.64
CA ILE A 89 -17.44 14.72 7.81
C ILE A 89 -16.44 14.23 8.83
N ILE A 90 -16.94 13.62 9.89
CA ILE A 90 -16.12 13.00 10.94
C ILE A 90 -16.33 11.50 10.85
N TRP A 91 -15.26 10.76 10.70
CA TRP A 91 -15.29 9.31 10.70
C TRP A 91 -15.21 8.76 12.11
N LEU A 92 -16.09 7.81 12.39
CA LEU A 92 -16.21 7.07 13.64
C LEU A 92 -16.02 5.58 13.32
N TYR A 93 -14.81 5.17 12.96
CA TYR A 93 -14.55 3.81 12.48
C TYR A 93 -15.00 2.71 13.45
N PRO A 94 -14.87 2.85 14.81
CA PRO A 94 -15.41 1.86 15.74
C PRO A 94 -16.93 1.67 15.67
N ASP A 95 -17.68 2.54 15.00
CA ASP A 95 -19.09 2.29 14.72
C ASP A 95 -19.34 1.08 13.80
N LEU A 96 -18.29 0.48 13.25
CA LEU A 96 -18.37 -0.85 12.63
C LEU A 96 -19.00 -1.88 13.59
N TYR A 97 -18.74 -1.77 14.89
CA TYR A 97 -19.30 -2.65 15.94
C TYR A 97 -20.67 -2.21 16.44
N LYS A 98 -21.20 -1.08 15.97
CA LYS A 98 -22.49 -0.56 16.39
C LYS A 98 -23.64 -1.39 15.84
N LYS A 99 -24.64 -1.67 16.68
CA LYS A 99 -25.88 -2.36 16.27
C LYS A 99 -26.59 -1.58 15.15
N GLY A 100 -27.02 -2.30 14.11
CA GLY A 100 -27.76 -1.73 12.99
C GLY A 100 -26.91 -1.03 11.91
N VAL A 101 -25.60 -0.92 12.07
CA VAL A 101 -24.69 -0.39 11.04
C VAL A 101 -24.54 -1.40 9.90
N LYS A 102 -24.58 -0.92 8.68
CA LYS A 102 -24.35 -1.74 7.48
C LYS A 102 -22.87 -2.07 7.35
N ARG A 103 -22.57 -3.36 7.28
CA ARG A 103 -21.20 -3.91 7.16
C ARG A 103 -21.16 -5.11 6.23
N LEU A 104 -19.98 -5.42 5.74
CA LEU A 104 -19.68 -6.63 4.97
C LEU A 104 -18.96 -7.68 5.85
N SER A 105 -18.22 -7.23 6.87
CA SER A 105 -17.56 -8.10 7.82
C SER A 105 -18.53 -8.72 8.81
N ASN A 106 -18.24 -9.95 9.20
CA ASN A 106 -19.01 -10.65 10.23
C ASN A 106 -18.52 -10.23 11.62
N ILE A 107 -19.37 -9.56 12.39
CA ILE A 107 -19.09 -9.18 13.79
C ILE A 107 -19.89 -10.10 14.71
N ALA A 108 -19.20 -10.74 15.66
CA ALA A 108 -19.84 -11.59 16.66
C ALA A 108 -20.80 -10.80 17.54
N GLU A 109 -21.92 -11.41 17.95
CA GLU A 109 -22.96 -10.72 18.73
C GLU A 109 -22.42 -10.11 20.03
N LYS A 110 -21.44 -10.78 20.67
CA LYS A 110 -20.79 -10.30 21.91
C LYS A 110 -20.01 -8.98 21.73
N ASP A 111 -19.62 -8.65 20.51
CA ASP A 111 -18.89 -7.41 20.18
C ASP A 111 -19.83 -6.29 19.69
N LEU A 112 -21.09 -6.61 19.38
CA LEU A 112 -22.07 -5.60 19.01
C LEU A 112 -22.39 -4.71 20.19
N ASN A 113 -22.18 -3.41 20.03
CA ASN A 113 -22.35 -2.41 21.07
C ASN A 113 -23.09 -1.17 20.57
N GLU A 114 -23.09 -0.09 21.33
CA GLU A 114 -23.71 1.19 20.95
C GLU A 114 -22.83 2.09 20.06
N GLY A 115 -21.62 1.62 19.72
CA GLY A 115 -20.63 2.37 18.94
C GLY A 115 -19.99 3.52 19.70
N VAL A 116 -19.38 4.44 18.95
CA VAL A 116 -18.76 5.64 19.52
C VAL A 116 -19.84 6.58 20.05
N GLN A 117 -19.75 6.89 21.34
CA GLN A 117 -20.58 7.89 21.98
C GLN A 117 -19.81 9.21 22.02
N ILE A 118 -20.30 10.22 21.33
CA ILE A 118 -19.76 11.57 21.41
C ILE A 118 -20.39 12.26 22.62
N ASP A 119 -19.56 12.53 23.63
CA ASP A 119 -19.99 13.15 24.88
C ASP A 119 -20.10 14.67 24.75
N ASP A 120 -19.17 15.28 24.00
CA ASP A 120 -19.16 16.72 23.70
C ASP A 120 -18.53 16.97 22.33
N LEU A 121 -19.06 17.93 21.58
CA LEU A 121 -18.52 18.40 20.30
C LEU A 121 -18.67 19.93 20.23
N LYS A 122 -17.52 20.60 20.14
CA LYS A 122 -17.45 22.04 19.91
C LYS A 122 -16.71 22.31 18.59
N ILE A 123 -17.24 23.18 17.74
CA ILE A 123 -16.64 23.59 16.46
C ILE A 123 -16.48 25.12 16.47
N GLY A 124 -15.24 25.59 16.59
CA GLY A 124 -14.97 27.01 16.87
C GLY A 124 -15.64 27.42 18.20
N GLU A 125 -16.56 28.37 18.16
CA GLU A 125 -17.33 28.80 19.35
C GLU A 125 -18.68 28.08 19.51
N GLU A 126 -19.08 27.25 18.55
CA GLU A 126 -20.37 26.58 18.53
C GLU A 126 -20.31 25.23 19.26
N ASN A 127 -21.19 25.06 20.28
CA ASN A 127 -21.44 23.77 20.91
C ASN A 127 -22.53 23.01 20.14
N ILE A 128 -22.25 21.80 19.71
CA ILE A 128 -23.21 20.90 19.05
C ILE A 128 -23.88 20.03 20.12
N GLN A 129 -25.00 20.49 20.67
CA GLN A 129 -25.61 19.87 21.85
C GLN A 129 -26.55 18.68 21.56
N HIS A 130 -27.04 18.50 20.35
CA HIS A 130 -28.03 17.48 20.03
C HIS A 130 -27.65 16.73 18.77
N PHE A 131 -27.00 15.57 18.95
CA PHE A 131 -26.59 14.67 17.82
C PHE A 131 -27.78 14.09 17.05
N ASN A 132 -29.02 14.27 17.56
CA ASN A 132 -30.26 13.86 16.88
C ASN A 132 -30.98 15.04 16.18
N ASP A 133 -30.40 16.25 16.18
CA ASP A 133 -30.92 17.36 15.38
C ASP A 133 -30.47 17.20 13.92
N HIS A 134 -31.31 16.54 13.11
CA HIS A 134 -31.07 16.32 11.69
C HIS A 134 -30.80 17.59 10.86
N LYS A 135 -30.97 18.77 11.43
CA LYS A 135 -30.58 20.02 10.78
C LYS A 135 -29.10 20.31 10.89
N LYS A 136 -28.46 19.89 11.99
CA LYS A 136 -27.03 20.14 12.27
C LYS A 136 -26.15 18.91 12.14
N THR A 137 -26.67 17.72 12.52
CA THR A 137 -25.90 16.47 12.48
C THR A 137 -26.70 15.34 11.85
N ILE A 138 -26.04 14.53 11.05
CA ILE A 138 -26.58 13.29 10.49
C ILE A 138 -25.53 12.20 10.69
N GLN A 139 -25.87 11.16 11.43
CA GLN A 139 -25.04 9.97 11.52
C GLN A 139 -25.52 8.94 10.51
N LYS A 140 -24.60 8.42 9.70
CA LYS A 140 -24.86 7.38 8.70
C LYS A 140 -23.72 6.36 8.73
N ASN A 141 -24.02 5.14 9.18
CA ASN A 141 -23.02 4.11 9.41
C ASN A 141 -21.86 4.65 10.27
N THR A 142 -20.63 4.59 9.78
CA THR A 142 -19.43 5.07 10.46
C THR A 142 -19.14 6.57 10.26
N ASN A 143 -20.04 7.33 9.62
CA ASN A 143 -19.83 8.74 9.31
C ASN A 143 -20.77 9.64 10.10
N LEU A 144 -20.23 10.68 10.71
CA LEU A 144 -20.97 11.79 11.31
C LEU A 144 -20.81 13.04 10.44
N PHE A 145 -21.91 13.45 9.79
CA PHE A 145 -21.99 14.69 9.01
C PHE A 145 -22.38 15.82 9.93
N VAL A 146 -21.60 16.90 9.94
CA VAL A 146 -21.84 18.07 10.80
C VAL A 146 -21.89 19.33 9.95
N LYS A 147 -22.92 20.15 10.14
CA LYS A 147 -23.08 21.47 9.53
C LYS A 147 -22.83 22.56 10.58
N PRO A 148 -21.61 23.13 10.62
CA PRO A 148 -21.34 24.24 11.52
C PRO A 148 -22.18 25.48 11.13
N GLU A 149 -22.54 26.32 12.10
CA GLU A 149 -23.28 27.56 11.86
C GLU A 149 -22.52 28.51 10.93
N LYS A 150 -21.19 28.58 11.12
CA LYS A 150 -20.30 29.37 10.28
C LYS A 150 -19.52 28.43 9.34
N ALA A 151 -19.67 28.65 8.05
CA ALA A 151 -18.88 27.93 7.06
C ALA A 151 -17.37 28.21 7.22
N ILE A 152 -16.54 27.23 6.91
CA ILE A 152 -15.07 27.33 6.97
C ILE A 152 -14.59 27.93 5.66
N LEU A 153 -14.02 29.13 5.72
CA LEU A 153 -13.60 29.88 4.54
C LEU A 153 -12.36 29.25 3.89
N PRO A 154 -12.11 29.53 2.60
CA PRO A 154 -10.86 29.19 1.94
C PRO A 154 -9.65 29.71 2.70
N HIS A 155 -8.57 28.91 2.73
CA HIS A 155 -7.30 29.28 3.35
C HIS A 155 -7.42 29.70 4.82
N SER A 156 -8.35 29.12 5.54
CA SER A 156 -8.58 29.38 6.96
C SER A 156 -8.40 28.11 7.81
N LYS A 157 -8.43 28.28 9.13
CA LYS A 157 -8.40 27.15 10.06
C LYS A 157 -9.56 27.23 11.05
N ILE A 158 -9.93 26.09 11.57
CA ILE A 158 -10.93 25.96 12.64
C ILE A 158 -10.45 24.93 13.66
N GLU A 159 -10.87 25.11 14.91
CA GLU A 159 -10.62 24.17 15.99
C GLU A 159 -11.88 23.39 16.31
N LEU A 160 -11.73 22.06 16.47
CA LEU A 160 -12.77 21.18 16.98
C LEU A 160 -12.29 20.62 18.32
N ASN A 161 -13.17 20.59 19.31
CA ASN A 161 -12.94 19.91 20.58
C ASN A 161 -13.98 18.80 20.70
N ILE A 162 -13.53 17.56 20.86
CA ILE A 162 -14.38 16.37 20.92
C ILE A 162 -14.02 15.57 22.15
N SER A 163 -15.03 15.10 22.89
CA SER A 163 -14.86 14.03 23.87
C SER A 163 -15.78 12.87 23.51
N TRP A 164 -15.25 11.64 23.69
CA TRP A 164 -15.95 10.43 23.29
C TRP A 164 -15.58 9.25 24.18
N HIS A 165 -16.40 8.21 24.10
CA HIS A 165 -16.05 6.90 24.63
C HIS A 165 -16.68 5.79 23.80
N TYR A 166 -16.10 4.60 23.87
CA TYR A 166 -16.65 3.37 23.32
C TYR A 166 -16.03 2.13 23.97
N LYS A 167 -16.63 0.98 23.73
CA LYS A 167 -16.12 -0.30 24.19
C LYS A 167 -15.32 -0.99 23.06
N VAL A 168 -14.04 -1.31 23.33
CA VAL A 168 -13.17 -2.04 22.41
C VAL A 168 -13.63 -3.50 22.28
N ASN A 169 -13.60 -4.05 21.08
CA ASN A 169 -13.98 -5.43 20.76
C ASN A 169 -13.01 -6.46 21.35
N ILE A 170 -13.52 -7.65 21.59
CA ILE A 170 -12.79 -8.73 22.27
C ILE A 170 -12.79 -10.07 21.53
N GLY A 171 -13.54 -10.24 20.46
CA GLY A 171 -13.68 -11.52 19.78
C GLY A 171 -13.82 -11.45 18.29
N SER A 172 -14.35 -10.34 17.75
CA SER A 172 -14.39 -10.08 16.33
C SER A 172 -13.28 -9.14 16.00
N GLN A 173 -12.13 -9.67 15.63
CA GLN A 173 -11.01 -8.86 15.21
C GLN A 173 -11.33 -8.23 13.85
N GLN A 174 -11.18 -6.94 13.77
CA GLN A 174 -11.26 -6.15 12.55
C GLN A 174 -10.20 -5.06 12.67
N ARG A 175 -8.93 -5.48 12.57
CA ARG A 175 -7.77 -4.58 12.57
C ARG A 175 -7.49 -3.88 13.90
N THR A 176 -8.29 -4.13 14.92
CA THR A 176 -8.21 -3.53 16.26
C THR A 176 -8.93 -4.40 17.28
N GLY A 177 -8.48 -4.45 18.52
CA GLY A 177 -9.15 -5.14 19.61
C GLY A 177 -8.24 -5.82 20.60
N MET A 178 -8.83 -6.72 21.39
CA MET A 178 -8.15 -7.53 22.37
C MET A 178 -7.37 -8.66 21.68
N VAL A 179 -6.08 -8.78 21.99
CA VAL A 179 -5.20 -9.87 21.52
C VAL A 179 -5.22 -11.04 22.48
N ASP A 180 -4.98 -10.76 23.74
CA ASP A 180 -5.15 -11.69 24.84
C ASP A 180 -5.75 -10.96 26.07
N SER A 181 -5.84 -11.61 27.23
CA SER A 181 -6.52 -11.06 28.41
C SER A 181 -5.98 -9.69 28.86
N THR A 182 -4.71 -9.38 28.58
CA THR A 182 -4.04 -8.16 29.01
C THR A 182 -3.26 -7.48 27.87
N SER A 183 -3.41 -7.92 26.63
CA SER A 183 -2.77 -7.31 25.47
C SER A 183 -3.82 -6.82 24.47
N TYR A 184 -3.60 -5.65 23.91
CA TYR A 184 -4.49 -5.00 22.94
C TYR A 184 -3.71 -4.33 21.83
N PHE A 185 -4.26 -4.37 20.62
CA PHE A 185 -3.88 -3.47 19.52
C PHE A 185 -5.06 -2.53 19.25
N ILE A 186 -4.82 -1.22 19.31
CA ILE A 186 -5.89 -0.22 19.23
C ILE A 186 -5.60 0.75 18.11
N ALA A 187 -6.42 0.67 17.06
CA ALA A 187 -6.39 1.53 15.89
C ALA A 187 -7.75 2.17 15.66
N TYR A 188 -7.80 3.24 14.85
CA TYR A 188 -9.03 3.95 14.46
C TYR A 188 -9.87 4.47 15.63
N PHE A 189 -9.25 4.70 16.78
CA PHE A 189 -9.90 4.87 18.07
C PHE A 189 -10.45 6.28 18.33
N PHE A 190 -10.14 7.24 17.48
CA PHE A 190 -10.50 8.64 17.67
C PHE A 190 -11.38 9.14 16.52
N PRO A 191 -12.31 10.08 16.78
CA PRO A 191 -13.05 10.79 15.75
C PRO A 191 -12.09 11.57 14.84
N ARG A 192 -12.15 11.34 13.54
CA ARG A 192 -11.22 11.96 12.60
C ARG A 192 -11.94 12.64 11.45
N LEU A 193 -11.36 13.72 10.92
CA LEU A 193 -11.90 14.38 9.74
C LEU A 193 -11.64 13.54 8.47
N ALA A 194 -12.66 13.42 7.64
CA ALA A 194 -12.54 12.82 6.32
C ALA A 194 -11.63 13.68 5.41
N VAL A 195 -11.05 13.06 4.41
CA VAL A 195 -10.29 13.79 3.39
C VAL A 195 -11.23 14.66 2.55
N TYR A 196 -10.78 15.88 2.27
CA TYR A 196 -11.36 16.77 1.27
C TYR A 196 -10.26 17.08 0.24
N ASP A 197 -10.41 16.56 -0.98
CA ASP A 197 -9.39 16.66 -2.02
C ASP A 197 -9.83 17.41 -3.29
N ASP A 198 -8.91 17.59 -4.22
CA ASP A 198 -9.11 18.33 -5.46
C ASP A 198 -9.80 17.52 -6.57
N ILE A 199 -10.03 16.23 -6.37
CA ILE A 199 -10.64 15.28 -7.33
C ILE A 199 -12.12 15.08 -7.01
N ASP A 200 -12.44 14.63 -5.79
CA ASP A 200 -13.78 14.17 -5.41
C ASP A 200 -14.44 15.06 -4.34
N GLY A 201 -13.70 16.04 -3.78
CA GLY A 201 -14.17 16.81 -2.63
C GLY A 201 -14.14 15.96 -1.36
N TRP A 202 -15.21 15.97 -0.56
CA TRP A 202 -15.29 15.15 0.65
C TRP A 202 -15.35 13.65 0.31
N ASP A 203 -14.44 12.86 0.88
CA ASP A 203 -14.65 11.42 0.96
C ASP A 203 -15.75 11.13 1.99
N ASN A 204 -16.86 10.64 1.48
CA ASN A 204 -18.04 10.30 2.28
C ASN A 204 -18.27 8.79 2.36
N TRP A 205 -17.30 7.97 1.96
CA TRP A 205 -17.40 6.54 2.07
C TRP A 205 -17.47 6.11 3.54
N SER A 206 -18.46 5.29 3.86
CA SER A 206 -18.57 4.72 5.21
C SER A 206 -17.80 3.42 5.27
N TYR A 207 -16.92 3.28 6.25
CA TYR A 207 -16.20 2.04 6.48
C TYR A 207 -17.17 0.87 6.71
N ASN A 208 -16.96 -0.23 6.01
CA ASN A 208 -17.82 -1.40 6.02
C ASN A 208 -17.12 -2.68 6.46
N GLY A 209 -15.83 -2.59 6.82
CA GLY A 209 -15.00 -3.69 7.26
C GLY A 209 -14.21 -4.43 6.16
N THR A 210 -14.21 -3.93 4.93
CA THR A 210 -13.54 -4.62 3.80
C THR A 210 -12.50 -3.76 3.10
N GLN A 211 -12.93 -2.62 2.53
CA GLN A 211 -11.99 -1.71 1.87
C GLN A 211 -11.18 -0.97 2.90
N GLU A 212 -9.94 -0.70 2.57
CA GLU A 212 -9.01 0.06 3.39
C GLU A 212 -9.25 1.56 3.32
N PHE A 213 -8.36 2.36 3.84
CA PHE A 213 -8.65 3.72 4.28
C PHE A 213 -8.12 4.78 3.32
N TYR A 214 -8.61 5.98 3.48
CA TYR A 214 -8.08 7.17 2.83
C TYR A 214 -8.03 8.28 3.86
N ASN A 215 -6.83 8.63 4.30
CA ASN A 215 -6.64 9.54 5.44
C ASN A 215 -5.73 10.71 5.08
N ASP A 216 -6.08 11.92 5.54
CA ASP A 216 -5.22 13.10 5.37
C ASP A 216 -3.98 13.03 6.28
N PHE A 217 -2.89 13.64 5.81
CA PHE A 217 -1.69 13.82 6.62
C PHE A 217 -1.92 14.82 7.74
N GLY A 218 -1.42 14.48 8.92
CA GLY A 218 -1.52 15.31 10.11
C GLY A 218 -0.31 15.19 11.03
N ASN A 219 -0.31 16.03 12.06
CA ASN A 219 0.61 15.90 13.18
C ASN A 219 -0.19 15.45 14.41
N PHE A 220 0.35 14.48 15.12
CA PHE A 220 -0.28 13.88 16.29
C PHE A 220 0.55 14.13 17.54
N ARG A 221 -0.11 14.53 18.61
CA ARG A 221 0.40 14.49 19.97
C ARG A 221 -0.60 13.71 20.79
N VAL A 222 -0.19 12.54 21.25
CA VAL A 222 -1.10 11.60 21.89
C VAL A 222 -0.57 11.26 23.28
N SER A 223 -1.46 11.38 24.26
CA SER A 223 -1.21 10.99 25.64
C SER A 223 -2.13 9.83 25.99
N ILE A 224 -1.56 8.67 26.33
CA ILE A 224 -2.25 7.41 26.57
C ILE A 224 -2.09 7.05 28.04
N ALA A 225 -3.18 7.06 28.80
CA ALA A 225 -3.21 6.61 30.19
C ALA A 225 -3.73 5.17 30.25
N VAL A 226 -2.94 4.29 30.88
CA VAL A 226 -3.23 2.87 31.09
C VAL A 226 -2.85 2.49 32.52
N PRO A 227 -3.24 1.29 33.03
CA PRO A 227 -2.76 0.83 34.33
C PRO A 227 -1.22 0.80 34.38
N LYS A 228 -0.67 1.00 35.56
CA LYS A 228 0.78 1.25 35.76
C LYS A 228 1.71 0.09 35.39
N ASN A 229 1.17 -1.09 35.22
CA ASN A 229 1.93 -2.29 34.84
C ASN A 229 2.02 -2.51 33.31
N TYR A 230 1.45 -1.62 32.51
CA TYR A 230 1.42 -1.75 31.05
C TYR A 230 2.52 -0.97 30.35
N VAL A 231 3.15 -1.62 29.38
CA VAL A 231 4.01 -0.98 28.37
C VAL A 231 3.14 -0.62 27.16
N VAL A 232 3.42 0.52 26.53
CA VAL A 232 2.71 0.99 25.32
C VAL A 232 3.69 1.22 24.20
N TRP A 233 3.39 0.68 23.02
CA TRP A 233 4.03 0.95 21.72
C TRP A 233 3.04 1.71 20.85
N ALA A 234 3.50 2.66 20.03
CA ALA A 234 2.59 3.48 19.24
C ALA A 234 3.27 4.12 18.03
N THR A 235 2.47 4.58 17.09
CA THR A 235 2.88 5.47 16.01
C THR A 235 3.63 6.68 16.58
N GLY A 236 4.83 6.98 16.04
CA GLY A 236 5.63 8.13 16.42
C GLY A 236 6.55 7.92 17.62
N ASP A 237 7.31 8.94 17.94
CA ASP A 237 8.34 8.89 18.98
C ASP A 237 7.72 8.98 20.37
N CYS A 238 8.13 8.09 21.27
CA CYS A 238 7.79 8.23 22.68
C CYS A 238 8.61 9.35 23.33
N LEU A 239 7.91 10.30 23.93
CA LEU A 239 8.50 11.52 24.50
C LEU A 239 8.90 11.37 25.97
N ASN A 240 8.52 10.27 26.64
CA ASN A 240 8.67 10.15 28.08
C ASN A 240 9.04 8.74 28.55
N TYR A 241 9.87 8.03 27.82
CA TYR A 241 10.44 6.76 28.27
C TYR A 241 11.09 6.89 29.67
N GLU A 242 11.78 7.99 29.91
CA GLU A 242 12.43 8.27 31.17
C GLU A 242 11.46 8.40 32.37
N GLU A 243 10.18 8.76 32.13
CA GLU A 243 9.18 8.82 33.17
C GLU A 243 8.65 7.42 33.56
N ASN A 244 8.67 6.45 32.63
CA ASN A 244 8.01 5.17 32.76
C ASN A 244 8.97 3.99 32.96
N PHE A 245 10.02 3.86 32.15
CA PHE A 245 10.91 2.71 32.19
C PHE A 245 11.97 2.76 33.31
N ALA A 246 12.30 1.59 33.83
CA ALA A 246 13.42 1.41 34.73
C ALA A 246 14.77 1.73 34.02
N LYS A 247 15.81 2.00 34.80
CA LYS A 247 17.09 2.48 34.27
C LYS A 247 17.77 1.49 33.32
N ASN A 248 17.72 0.19 33.65
CA ASN A 248 18.27 -0.88 32.80
C ASN A 248 17.63 -0.90 31.41
N ILE A 249 16.29 -0.72 31.31
CA ILE A 249 15.56 -0.67 30.05
C ILE A 249 15.99 0.56 29.23
N LEU A 250 16.11 1.72 29.86
CA LEU A 250 16.59 2.94 29.19
C LEU A 250 18.01 2.78 28.61
N GLU A 251 18.90 2.07 29.32
CA GLU A 251 20.26 1.77 28.84
C GLU A 251 20.24 0.82 27.64
N LYS A 252 19.34 -0.19 27.65
CA LYS A 252 19.12 -1.11 26.52
C LYS A 252 18.56 -0.39 25.29
N ILE A 253 17.54 0.50 25.47
CA ILE A 253 16.99 1.34 24.38
C ILE A 253 18.08 2.20 23.74
N LYS A 254 18.90 2.87 24.57
CA LYS A 254 20.02 3.67 24.07
C LYS A 254 21.04 2.85 23.29
N THR A 255 21.30 1.61 23.71
CA THR A 255 22.21 0.71 23.00
C THR A 255 21.60 0.30 21.65
N ALA A 256 20.32 -0.06 21.64
CA ALA A 256 19.60 -0.49 20.45
C ALA A 256 19.54 0.60 19.37
N SER A 257 19.43 1.88 19.76
CA SER A 257 19.32 3.01 18.81
C SER A 257 20.51 3.18 17.86
N THR A 258 21.63 2.53 18.14
CA THR A 258 22.86 2.58 17.30
C THR A 258 23.41 1.20 16.95
N SER A 259 22.71 0.13 17.32
CA SER A 259 23.15 -1.25 17.13
C SER A 259 22.50 -1.87 15.90
N ASP A 260 23.33 -2.40 14.98
CA ASP A 260 22.84 -3.25 13.88
C ASP A 260 22.44 -4.66 14.38
N LYS A 261 22.73 -5.00 15.63
CA LYS A 261 22.37 -6.28 16.25
C LYS A 261 21.09 -6.12 17.07
N ILE A 262 20.32 -7.18 17.13
CA ILE A 262 19.14 -7.25 18.00
C ILE A 262 19.55 -7.10 19.47
N ILE A 263 18.90 -6.20 20.15
CA ILE A 263 18.99 -5.98 21.60
C ILE A 263 17.67 -6.38 22.22
N HIS A 264 17.69 -7.33 23.17
CA HIS A 264 16.51 -7.70 23.96
C HIS A 264 16.26 -6.60 25.00
N VAL A 265 15.45 -5.60 24.62
CA VAL A 265 15.16 -4.42 25.46
C VAL A 265 14.36 -4.81 26.67
N ILE A 266 13.30 -5.62 26.49
CA ILE A 266 12.54 -6.23 27.56
C ILE A 266 12.60 -7.75 27.38
N ASP A 267 13.11 -8.46 28.38
CA ASP A 267 13.17 -9.92 28.40
C ASP A 267 12.42 -10.51 29.62
N SER A 268 12.30 -11.83 29.65
CA SER A 268 11.59 -12.52 30.74
C SER A 268 12.25 -12.29 32.12
N VAL A 269 13.54 -12.01 32.16
CA VAL A 269 14.26 -11.79 33.43
C VAL A 269 13.91 -10.42 34.02
N ASP A 270 13.69 -9.41 33.16
CA ASP A 270 13.27 -8.08 33.59
C ASP A 270 11.91 -8.13 34.31
N TYR A 271 10.94 -8.92 33.78
CA TYR A 271 9.63 -9.15 34.44
C TYR A 271 9.77 -9.91 35.77
N ILE A 272 10.62 -10.95 35.82
CA ILE A 272 10.85 -11.72 37.07
C ILE A 272 11.45 -10.82 38.17
N LYS A 273 12.27 -9.86 37.80
CA LYS A 273 12.89 -8.91 38.73
C LYS A 273 12.02 -7.70 39.07
N ASP A 274 10.85 -7.56 38.44
CA ASP A 274 10.02 -6.35 38.54
C ASP A 274 10.79 -5.06 38.19
N ASP A 275 11.59 -5.14 37.11
CA ASP A 275 12.55 -4.10 36.71
C ASP A 275 12.31 -3.61 35.25
N VAL A 276 11.08 -3.70 34.76
CA VAL A 276 10.65 -3.17 33.46
C VAL A 276 10.25 -1.70 33.63
N LEU A 277 9.33 -1.42 34.53
CA LEU A 277 8.77 -0.09 34.76
C LEU A 277 9.21 0.49 36.11
N LYS A 278 9.28 1.79 36.21
CA LYS A 278 9.51 2.48 37.46
C LYS A 278 8.32 2.27 38.41
N LYS A 279 8.60 2.11 39.70
CA LYS A 279 7.55 2.00 40.73
C LYS A 279 6.66 3.25 40.83
N GLU A 280 7.26 4.40 40.53
CA GLU A 280 6.62 5.71 40.56
C GLU A 280 5.96 6.11 39.21
N THR A 281 5.95 5.20 38.20
CA THR A 281 5.30 5.49 36.92
C THR A 281 3.85 5.94 37.12
N THR A 282 3.42 6.89 36.30
CA THR A 282 2.01 7.35 36.31
C THR A 282 1.12 6.47 35.43
N GLY A 283 1.70 5.58 34.59
CA GLY A 283 0.99 4.84 33.57
C GLY A 283 0.57 5.72 32.36
N VAL A 284 1.16 6.91 32.24
CA VAL A 284 0.87 7.83 31.13
C VAL A 284 2.03 7.80 30.12
N TRP A 285 1.72 7.48 28.88
CA TRP A 285 2.65 7.42 27.76
C TRP A 285 2.35 8.56 26.78
N LYS A 286 3.39 9.27 26.32
CA LYS A 286 3.24 10.43 25.45
C LYS A 286 4.00 10.22 24.15
N PHE A 287 3.29 10.38 23.04
CA PHE A 287 3.87 10.18 21.70
C PHE A 287 3.70 11.41 20.82
N SER A 288 4.58 11.54 19.84
CA SER A 288 4.52 12.58 18.81
C SER A 288 4.83 11.97 17.44
N ALA A 289 3.92 12.14 16.49
CA ALA A 289 4.13 11.77 15.11
C ALA A 289 3.86 12.98 14.20
N ASN A 290 4.69 13.18 13.18
CA ASN A 290 4.56 14.30 12.27
C ASN A 290 4.36 13.82 10.84
N ASN A 291 3.41 14.45 10.15
CA ASN A 291 3.11 14.19 8.74
C ASN A 291 2.80 12.70 8.47
N VAL A 292 1.94 12.12 9.27
CA VAL A 292 1.44 10.74 9.14
C VAL A 292 -0.06 10.74 8.87
N THR A 293 -0.55 9.66 8.28
CA THR A 293 -1.96 9.54 7.88
C THR A 293 -2.84 8.95 8.98
N ASP A 294 -2.25 8.24 9.95
CA ASP A 294 -2.99 7.62 11.05
C ASP A 294 -2.14 7.54 12.32
N PHE A 295 -2.77 7.08 13.42
CA PHE A 295 -2.13 6.81 14.69
C PHE A 295 -2.74 5.54 15.31
N ALA A 296 -1.90 4.56 15.59
CA ALA A 296 -2.28 3.33 16.30
C ALA A 296 -1.39 3.16 17.53
N PHE A 297 -1.88 2.40 18.50
CA PHE A 297 -1.06 1.99 19.64
C PHE A 297 -1.42 0.57 20.10
N ALA A 298 -0.46 -0.08 20.73
CA ALA A 298 -0.61 -1.38 21.34
C ALA A 298 -0.13 -1.34 22.78
N LEU A 299 -0.62 -2.26 23.60
CA LEU A 299 -0.22 -2.35 25.00
C LEU A 299 -0.24 -3.79 25.50
N SER A 300 0.67 -4.09 26.42
CA SER A 300 0.74 -5.37 27.11
C SER A 300 1.45 -5.20 28.46
N ASP A 301 1.16 -6.06 29.43
CA ASP A 301 1.84 -6.12 30.72
C ASP A 301 2.89 -7.24 30.81
N HIS A 302 3.12 -7.99 29.70
CA HIS A 302 4.00 -9.16 29.71
C HIS A 302 4.75 -9.43 28.38
N TYR A 303 4.60 -8.58 27.36
CA TYR A 303 5.30 -8.76 26.08
C TYR A 303 6.78 -8.48 26.19
N LEU A 304 7.58 -9.30 25.52
CA LEU A 304 8.99 -9.07 25.29
C LEU A 304 9.15 -7.99 24.20
N TRP A 305 10.29 -7.32 24.17
CA TRP A 305 10.58 -6.27 23.20
C TRP A 305 12.01 -6.34 22.70
N ASP A 306 12.17 -6.63 21.44
CA ASP A 306 13.42 -6.75 20.73
C ASP A 306 13.59 -5.59 19.74
N VAL A 307 14.78 -4.98 19.69
CA VAL A 307 15.02 -3.76 18.92
C VAL A 307 16.39 -3.83 18.25
N SER A 308 16.48 -3.36 17.04
CA SER A 308 17.73 -3.04 16.34
C SER A 308 17.61 -1.72 15.59
N SER A 309 18.71 -1.27 15.03
CA SER A 309 18.76 -0.02 14.27
C SER A 309 19.39 -0.27 12.90
N VAL A 310 18.77 0.25 11.83
CA VAL A 310 19.20 0.10 10.44
C VAL A 310 19.69 1.44 9.91
N LEU A 311 20.87 1.49 9.27
CA LEU A 311 21.34 2.67 8.54
C LEU A 311 20.58 2.78 7.21
N VAL A 312 19.51 3.55 7.18
CA VAL A 312 18.61 3.65 6.02
C VAL A 312 19.02 4.69 4.98
N ASP A 313 19.84 5.69 5.39
CA ASP A 313 20.36 6.71 4.48
C ASP A 313 21.82 7.04 4.86
N SER A 314 22.75 6.47 4.11
CA SER A 314 24.19 6.68 4.31
C SER A 314 24.67 8.10 3.97
N SER A 315 23.88 8.88 3.20
CA SER A 315 24.28 10.23 2.80
C SER A 315 24.24 11.24 3.95
N ASN A 316 23.39 11.00 4.95
CA ASN A 316 23.21 11.85 6.13
C ASN A 316 23.36 11.10 7.46
N GLY A 317 23.59 9.78 7.42
CA GLY A 317 23.73 8.93 8.59
C GLY A 317 22.42 8.58 9.30
N ARG A 318 21.26 8.75 8.64
CA ARG A 318 19.96 8.47 9.25
C ARG A 318 19.75 6.98 9.47
N ARG A 319 19.29 6.66 10.67
CA ARG A 319 18.94 5.30 11.08
C ARG A 319 17.46 5.22 11.42
N SER A 320 16.89 4.04 11.30
CA SER A 320 15.52 3.72 11.72
C SER A 320 15.53 2.50 12.63
N LEU A 321 14.68 2.48 13.64
CA LEU A 321 14.56 1.31 14.51
C LEU A 321 13.67 0.26 13.86
N ALA A 322 14.06 -1.00 13.98
CA ALA A 322 13.27 -2.16 13.62
C ALA A 322 13.01 -2.97 14.89
N GLU A 323 11.75 -3.16 15.22
CA GLU A 323 11.30 -3.61 16.53
C GLU A 323 10.28 -4.73 16.44
N ALA A 324 10.27 -5.64 17.41
CA ALA A 324 9.21 -6.61 17.62
C ALA A 324 8.78 -6.61 19.09
N ALA A 325 7.48 -6.49 19.34
CA ALA A 325 6.88 -6.61 20.67
C ALA A 325 5.94 -7.82 20.69
N TYR A 326 6.20 -8.82 21.52
CA TYR A 326 5.54 -10.12 21.35
C TYR A 326 5.39 -10.94 22.63
N ASN A 327 4.40 -11.85 22.61
CA ASN A 327 4.21 -12.84 23.64
C ASN A 327 5.26 -13.96 23.51
N LYS A 328 5.97 -14.28 24.59
CA LYS A 328 7.00 -15.33 24.63
C LYS A 328 6.52 -16.74 24.27
N ILE A 329 5.20 -16.96 24.21
CA ILE A 329 4.65 -18.26 23.79
C ILE A 329 4.72 -18.47 22.27
N HIS A 330 4.77 -17.38 21.49
CA HIS A 330 4.83 -17.40 20.03
C HIS A 330 6.31 -17.43 19.59
N LYS A 331 6.78 -18.62 19.22
CA LYS A 331 8.21 -18.86 18.96
C LYS A 331 8.70 -18.31 17.64
N ASP A 332 7.83 -18.17 16.67
CA ASP A 332 8.10 -17.51 15.39
C ASP A 332 8.54 -16.05 15.60
N TYR A 333 8.00 -15.39 16.62
CA TYR A 333 8.34 -14.00 16.96
C TYR A 333 9.76 -13.81 17.49
N PHE A 334 10.47 -14.85 17.87
CA PHE A 334 11.88 -14.73 18.27
C PHE A 334 12.81 -14.30 17.13
N GLU A 335 12.36 -14.42 15.87
CA GLU A 335 13.09 -13.97 14.69
C GLU A 335 12.48 -12.71 14.05
N VAL A 336 11.30 -12.25 14.46
CA VAL A 336 10.58 -11.15 13.79
C VAL A 336 11.34 -9.82 13.86
N ALA A 337 12.03 -9.52 14.96
CA ALA A 337 12.87 -8.31 15.02
C ALA A 337 14.03 -8.34 13.99
N GLU A 338 14.62 -9.52 13.74
CA GLU A 338 15.65 -9.71 12.70
C GLU A 338 15.02 -9.60 11.30
N GLN A 339 13.82 -10.17 11.10
CA GLN A 339 13.08 -10.06 9.85
C GLN A 339 12.70 -8.61 9.55
N ALA A 340 12.26 -7.85 10.56
CA ALA A 340 11.98 -6.42 10.44
C ALA A 340 13.26 -5.61 10.09
N HIS A 341 14.39 -5.93 10.75
CA HIS A 341 15.68 -5.33 10.43
C HIS A 341 16.06 -5.55 8.96
N GLN A 342 16.01 -6.81 8.51
CA GLN A 342 16.33 -7.17 7.12
C GLN A 342 15.37 -6.54 6.13
N SER A 343 14.07 -6.48 6.44
CA SER A 343 13.07 -5.81 5.60
C SER A 343 13.39 -4.33 5.42
N VAL A 344 13.62 -3.59 6.50
CA VAL A 344 13.99 -2.17 6.45
C VAL A 344 15.30 -1.93 5.69
N ASP A 345 16.29 -2.80 5.87
CA ASP A 345 17.58 -2.72 5.16
C ASP A 345 17.40 -2.96 3.65
N TYR A 346 16.77 -4.07 3.28
CA TYR A 346 16.54 -4.38 1.85
C TYR A 346 15.62 -3.38 1.18
N MET A 347 14.60 -2.88 1.86
CA MET A 347 13.74 -1.83 1.31
C MET A 347 14.53 -0.55 1.05
N SER A 348 15.39 -0.15 1.95
CA SER A 348 16.19 1.05 1.80
C SER A 348 17.25 0.95 0.69
N HIS A 349 17.85 -0.24 0.48
CA HIS A 349 19.03 -0.40 -0.35
C HIS A 349 18.83 -1.25 -1.61
N PHE A 350 17.77 -2.06 -1.68
CA PHE A 350 17.55 -2.99 -2.77
C PHE A 350 16.22 -2.76 -3.51
N TYR A 351 15.05 -2.80 -2.82
CA TYR A 351 13.73 -2.55 -3.41
C TYR A 351 12.75 -1.99 -2.36
N PRO A 352 12.12 -0.83 -2.57
CA PRO A 352 12.13 0.03 -3.75
C PRO A 352 13.44 0.84 -3.90
N LYS A 353 14.44 0.55 -3.09
CA LYS A 353 15.76 1.22 -3.08
C LYS A 353 15.63 2.72 -2.77
N TYR A 354 14.81 3.03 -1.79
CA TYR A 354 14.51 4.36 -1.29
C TYR A 354 14.62 4.35 0.24
N PRO A 355 15.29 5.32 0.88
CA PRO A 355 15.47 5.31 2.33
C PRO A 355 14.13 5.11 3.07
N PHE A 356 14.09 4.19 4.03
CA PHE A 356 12.88 3.93 4.82
C PHE A 356 12.34 5.24 5.40
N PRO A 357 11.03 5.55 5.26
CA PRO A 357 10.53 6.92 5.46
C PRO A 357 10.39 7.34 6.93
N PHE A 358 10.30 6.39 7.86
CA PHE A 358 9.98 6.64 9.27
C PHE A 358 11.18 6.39 10.20
N ASP A 359 11.11 6.90 11.43
CA ASP A 359 12.18 6.76 12.42
C ASP A 359 12.18 5.39 13.10
N HIS A 360 11.04 4.70 13.08
CA HIS A 360 10.93 3.30 13.54
C HIS A 360 9.81 2.54 12.82
N ILE A 361 9.79 1.23 13.04
CA ILE A 361 8.68 0.32 12.76
C ILE A 361 8.62 -0.73 13.86
N THR A 362 7.47 -0.92 14.48
CA THR A 362 7.23 -1.93 15.52
C THR A 362 6.27 -2.97 14.99
N VAL A 363 6.71 -4.22 14.86
CA VAL A 363 5.86 -5.37 14.57
C VAL A 363 5.32 -5.88 15.91
N PHE A 364 4.02 -5.75 16.11
CA PHE A 364 3.33 -6.18 17.32
C PHE A 364 2.65 -7.51 17.09
N ASP A 365 2.89 -8.47 17.99
CA ASP A 365 2.25 -9.78 18.03
C ASP A 365 0.75 -9.62 18.34
N GLY A 366 -0.03 -9.52 17.30
CA GLY A 366 -1.46 -9.21 17.33
C GLY A 366 -2.32 -10.38 16.88
N THR A 367 -3.41 -10.08 16.20
CA THR A 367 -4.39 -11.09 15.74
C THR A 367 -4.86 -10.84 14.31
N ASP A 368 -4.23 -9.94 13.58
CA ASP A 368 -4.59 -9.60 12.20
C ASP A 368 -3.33 -9.58 11.31
N GLN A 369 -3.42 -9.10 10.10
CA GLN A 369 -2.36 -8.89 9.12
C GLN A 369 -2.61 -7.48 8.59
N MET A 370 -2.01 -6.48 9.27
CA MET A 370 -2.42 -5.10 9.05
C MET A 370 -1.35 -4.08 9.40
N GLU A 371 -1.21 -3.14 8.52
CA GLU A 371 -0.28 -2.02 8.55
C GLU A 371 -0.87 -0.76 9.19
N TYR A 372 0.01 0.02 9.78
CA TYR A 372 -0.22 1.39 10.29
C TYR A 372 1.08 2.18 10.18
N PRO A 373 1.04 3.52 10.16
CA PRO A 373 2.28 4.28 10.20
C PRO A 373 3.13 3.89 11.42
N MET A 374 4.32 3.33 11.19
CA MET A 374 5.28 2.89 12.23
C MET A 374 4.82 1.75 13.14
N MET A 375 3.68 1.13 12.86
CA MET A 375 3.14 0.01 13.64
C MET A 375 2.60 -1.07 12.70
N VAL A 376 2.81 -2.32 13.05
CA VAL A 376 2.25 -3.48 12.34
C VAL A 376 1.51 -4.37 13.34
N ASN A 377 0.35 -4.88 12.96
CA ASN A 377 -0.46 -5.83 13.75
C ASN A 377 -0.42 -7.19 13.05
N ASP A 378 0.59 -8.01 13.36
CA ASP A 378 0.77 -9.33 12.76
C ASP A 378 0.32 -10.44 13.69
N ASN A 379 -0.37 -11.42 13.16
CA ASN A 379 -0.67 -12.65 13.89
C ASN A 379 0.51 -13.63 13.84
N PRO A 380 0.64 -14.53 14.83
CA PRO A 380 1.62 -15.61 14.79
C PRO A 380 1.44 -16.50 13.56
N THR A 381 2.53 -16.98 13.01
CA THR A 381 2.58 -17.80 11.79
C THR A 381 3.06 -19.23 12.08
N GLU A 382 2.73 -20.17 11.16
CA GLU A 382 3.12 -21.57 11.31
C GLU A 382 4.55 -21.87 10.78
N SER A 383 5.08 -21.00 9.92
CA SER A 383 6.41 -21.19 9.33
C SER A 383 7.20 -19.89 9.27
N ARG A 384 8.55 -20.03 9.25
CA ARG A 384 9.45 -18.90 9.05
C ARG A 384 9.17 -18.17 7.73
N LYS A 385 8.82 -18.93 6.69
CA LYS A 385 8.47 -18.38 5.38
C LYS A 385 7.27 -17.44 5.48
N ASP A 386 6.18 -17.90 6.11
CA ASP A 386 4.98 -17.09 6.26
C ASP A 386 5.27 -15.83 7.11
N ALA A 387 6.09 -15.97 8.18
CA ALA A 387 6.53 -14.84 8.98
C ALA A 387 7.32 -13.81 8.17
N VAL A 388 8.30 -14.25 7.36
CA VAL A 388 9.10 -13.37 6.50
C VAL A 388 8.22 -12.63 5.48
N GLN A 389 7.30 -13.35 4.84
CA GLN A 389 6.40 -12.77 3.84
C GLN A 389 5.47 -11.74 4.48
N LEU A 390 4.76 -12.11 5.55
CA LEU A 390 3.86 -11.22 6.27
C LEU A 390 4.60 -9.98 6.76
N THR A 391 5.65 -10.16 7.56
CA THR A 391 6.41 -9.03 8.12
C THR A 391 6.97 -8.11 7.04
N SER A 392 7.49 -8.65 5.92
CA SER A 392 8.00 -7.80 4.84
C SER A 392 6.88 -7.10 4.06
N HIS A 393 5.72 -7.73 3.89
CA HIS A 393 4.53 -7.13 3.28
C HIS A 393 4.06 -5.92 4.09
N GLU A 394 3.76 -6.12 5.37
CA GLU A 394 3.22 -5.09 6.24
C GLU A 394 4.20 -3.92 6.46
N ILE A 395 5.50 -4.19 6.54
CA ILE A 395 6.51 -3.13 6.61
C ILE A 395 6.59 -2.33 5.31
N PHE A 396 6.37 -2.97 4.14
CA PHE A 396 6.42 -2.29 2.85
C PHE A 396 5.36 -1.20 2.70
N HIS A 397 4.21 -1.36 3.34
CA HIS A 397 3.16 -0.35 3.41
C HIS A 397 3.63 0.99 4.01
N SER A 398 4.77 1.04 4.68
CA SER A 398 5.39 2.31 5.07
C SER A 398 5.63 3.25 3.89
N TYR A 399 5.86 2.73 2.68
CA TYR A 399 5.99 3.54 1.46
C TYR A 399 4.64 3.82 0.79
N PHE A 400 3.80 2.80 0.68
CA PHE A 400 2.48 2.79 0.08
C PHE A 400 1.55 1.98 1.01
N PRO A 401 0.56 2.60 1.70
CA PRO A 401 -0.03 3.91 1.40
C PRO A 401 0.55 5.08 2.20
N PHE A 402 1.42 4.86 3.22
CA PHE A 402 1.64 5.88 4.25
C PHE A 402 2.55 7.03 3.83
N TYR A 403 3.69 6.76 3.20
CA TYR A 403 4.55 7.82 2.69
C TYR A 403 3.93 8.55 1.50
N MET A 404 3.14 7.83 0.68
CA MET A 404 2.56 8.32 -0.56
C MET A 404 1.09 8.78 -0.44
N GLY A 405 0.41 8.57 0.67
CA GLY A 405 -0.97 9.00 0.92
C GLY A 405 -1.98 8.47 -0.09
N ILE A 406 -1.95 7.17 -0.37
CA ILE A 406 -2.82 6.51 -1.34
C ILE A 406 -4.28 6.51 -0.86
N ASN A 407 -5.22 6.67 -1.80
CA ASN A 407 -6.63 6.39 -1.58
C ASN A 407 -6.90 4.90 -1.81
N GLU A 408 -6.69 4.08 -0.79
CA GLU A 408 -6.85 2.63 -0.84
C GLU A 408 -8.31 2.24 -1.05
N THR A 409 -9.24 3.02 -0.50
CA THR A 409 -10.68 2.81 -0.68
C THR A 409 -11.09 2.82 -2.16
N GLN A 410 -10.37 3.55 -3.00
CA GLN A 410 -10.64 3.61 -4.45
C GLN A 410 -9.63 2.85 -5.30
N TYR A 411 -8.38 2.77 -4.89
CA TYR A 411 -7.27 2.28 -5.68
C TYR A 411 -6.33 1.38 -4.87
N ALA A 412 -6.87 0.32 -4.24
CA ALA A 412 -6.10 -0.61 -3.41
C ALA A 412 -4.86 -1.20 -4.13
N TRP A 413 -4.90 -1.32 -5.45
CA TRP A 413 -3.75 -1.77 -6.24
C TRP A 413 -2.53 -0.81 -6.17
N MET A 414 -2.75 0.49 -5.86
CA MET A 414 -1.66 1.48 -5.69
C MET A 414 -0.95 1.33 -4.34
N ASP A 415 -1.45 0.48 -3.49
CA ASP A 415 -0.98 0.11 -2.18
C ASP A 415 -0.55 -1.35 -2.18
N GLU A 416 -1.46 -2.28 -2.12
CA GLU A 416 -1.26 -3.72 -2.02
C GLU A 416 -0.40 -4.30 -3.15
N GLY A 417 -0.54 -3.77 -4.36
CA GLY A 417 0.29 -4.19 -5.48
C GLY A 417 1.77 -3.88 -5.27
N TRP A 418 2.10 -2.78 -4.59
CA TRP A 418 3.47 -2.43 -4.25
C TRP A 418 4.01 -3.28 -3.10
N ALA A 419 3.20 -3.56 -2.08
CA ALA A 419 3.58 -4.45 -1.00
C ALA A 419 3.82 -5.88 -1.52
N THR A 420 2.92 -6.38 -2.38
CA THR A 420 3.04 -7.71 -3.01
C THR A 420 4.32 -7.88 -3.84
N ILE A 421 4.69 -6.91 -4.69
CA ILE A 421 5.98 -7.01 -5.40
C ILE A 421 7.15 -6.81 -4.44
N GLY A 422 7.00 -5.95 -3.43
CA GLY A 422 8.02 -5.70 -2.41
C GLY A 422 8.41 -6.98 -1.68
N GLU A 423 7.46 -7.67 -1.10
CA GLU A 423 7.69 -8.95 -0.40
C GLU A 423 8.29 -10.01 -1.33
N SER A 424 7.72 -10.16 -2.56
CA SER A 424 8.19 -11.14 -3.54
C SER A 424 9.65 -10.94 -3.95
N VAL A 425 10.14 -9.70 -3.95
CA VAL A 425 11.52 -9.35 -4.32
C VAL A 425 12.47 -9.46 -3.13
N ILE A 426 11.98 -9.21 -1.92
CA ILE A 426 12.80 -9.14 -0.69
C ILE A 426 12.93 -10.51 -0.01
N SER A 427 11.84 -11.29 0.08
CA SER A 427 11.83 -12.59 0.79
C SER A 427 12.95 -13.56 0.35
N PRO A 428 13.32 -13.68 -0.95
CA PRO A 428 14.45 -14.49 -1.35
C PRO A 428 15.79 -14.01 -0.79
N LYS A 429 15.94 -12.72 -0.53
CA LYS A 429 17.15 -12.15 0.09
C LYS A 429 17.24 -12.50 1.58
N MET A 430 16.11 -12.75 2.21
CA MET A 430 16.00 -13.20 3.59
C MET A 430 16.08 -14.72 3.73
N GLY A 431 16.37 -15.43 2.62
CA GLY A 431 16.57 -16.88 2.58
C GLY A 431 15.30 -17.70 2.33
N GLU A 432 14.18 -17.05 2.05
CA GLU A 432 12.92 -17.72 1.72
C GLU A 432 12.71 -17.82 0.20
N PRO A 433 12.15 -18.92 -0.32
CA PRO A 433 11.95 -19.07 -1.76
C PRO A 433 10.85 -18.12 -2.29
N GLU A 434 10.96 -17.78 -3.58
CA GLU A 434 10.06 -16.88 -4.33
C GLU A 434 8.65 -17.47 -4.58
N ASP A 435 8.11 -18.28 -3.68
CA ASP A 435 6.83 -18.97 -3.91
C ASP A 435 5.63 -18.01 -3.93
N GLU A 436 5.73 -16.83 -3.30
CA GLU A 436 4.62 -15.87 -3.30
C GLU A 436 4.39 -15.22 -4.66
N GLY A 437 5.44 -14.89 -5.39
CA GLY A 437 5.28 -14.50 -6.79
C GLY A 437 4.52 -15.57 -7.59
N ILE A 438 4.81 -16.85 -7.34
CA ILE A 438 4.11 -17.99 -7.94
C ILE A 438 2.68 -18.10 -7.44
N PHE A 439 2.44 -17.92 -6.12
CA PHE A 439 1.11 -18.00 -5.54
C PHE A 439 0.18 -16.88 -6.07
N SER A 440 0.63 -15.66 -6.10
CA SER A 440 -0.12 -14.53 -6.68
C SER A 440 -0.40 -14.74 -8.17
N LYS A 441 0.56 -15.29 -8.92
CA LYS A 441 0.39 -15.71 -10.31
C LYS A 441 -0.71 -16.75 -10.45
N THR A 442 -0.68 -17.81 -9.66
CA THR A 442 -1.65 -18.91 -9.72
C THR A 442 -3.07 -18.44 -9.41
N ARG A 443 -3.22 -17.53 -8.45
CA ARG A 443 -4.52 -16.91 -8.12
C ARG A 443 -5.03 -16.09 -9.29
N TYR A 444 -4.20 -15.24 -9.88
CA TYR A 444 -4.57 -14.45 -11.04
C TYR A 444 -4.90 -15.32 -12.26
N GLU A 445 -4.12 -16.37 -12.56
CA GLU A 445 -4.41 -17.29 -13.65
C GLU A 445 -5.80 -17.92 -13.56
N LYS A 446 -6.29 -18.22 -12.34
CA LYS A 446 -7.62 -18.81 -12.14
C LYS A 446 -8.74 -17.90 -12.63
N ILE A 447 -8.69 -16.62 -12.27
CA ILE A 447 -9.77 -15.68 -12.58
C ILE A 447 -9.53 -14.92 -13.89
N SER A 448 -8.29 -14.89 -14.40
CA SER A 448 -7.97 -14.12 -15.61
C SER A 448 -8.86 -14.49 -16.79
N GLY A 449 -9.34 -13.47 -17.51
CA GLY A 449 -10.28 -13.64 -18.63
C GLY A 449 -11.69 -14.11 -18.25
N THR A 450 -12.08 -14.05 -16.97
CA THR A 450 -13.46 -14.24 -16.49
C THR A 450 -14.09 -12.91 -16.13
N ASP A 451 -15.35 -12.91 -15.71
CA ASP A 451 -16.07 -11.73 -15.21
C ASP A 451 -15.57 -11.23 -13.84
N GLU A 452 -14.77 -12.02 -13.13
CA GLU A 452 -14.05 -11.61 -11.92
C GLU A 452 -12.71 -10.88 -12.21
N ASP A 453 -12.18 -10.98 -13.42
CA ASP A 453 -10.96 -10.29 -13.86
C ASP A 453 -11.28 -8.86 -14.33
N VAL A 454 -11.46 -7.96 -13.39
CA VAL A 454 -11.78 -6.56 -13.70
C VAL A 454 -10.52 -5.76 -14.09
N PRO A 455 -10.66 -4.69 -14.92
CA PRO A 455 -9.56 -3.75 -15.19
C PRO A 455 -8.99 -3.15 -13.91
N LEU A 456 -7.67 -3.01 -13.79
CA LEU A 456 -7.01 -2.49 -12.58
C LEU A 456 -7.52 -1.10 -12.15
N ILE A 457 -7.92 -0.26 -13.11
CA ILE A 457 -8.46 1.09 -12.83
C ILE A 457 -9.85 1.07 -12.18
N THR A 458 -10.51 -0.09 -12.13
CA THR A 458 -11.85 -0.21 -11.52
C THR A 458 -11.78 0.19 -10.06
N ASN A 459 -12.71 1.06 -9.64
CA ASN A 459 -12.77 1.53 -8.27
C ASN A 459 -13.02 0.36 -7.30
N THR A 460 -12.16 0.21 -6.30
CA THR A 460 -12.16 -0.89 -5.33
C THR A 460 -13.49 -1.04 -4.58
N LYS A 461 -14.26 0.03 -4.44
CA LYS A 461 -15.62 0.01 -3.84
C LYS A 461 -16.63 -0.84 -4.62
N LEU A 462 -16.32 -1.20 -5.87
CA LEU A 462 -17.25 -1.87 -6.78
C LEU A 462 -17.07 -3.39 -6.84
N TYR A 463 -16.05 -3.95 -6.23
CA TYR A 463 -15.76 -5.39 -6.25
C TYR A 463 -15.25 -5.91 -4.90
N GLN A 464 -15.32 -7.23 -4.71
CA GLN A 464 -15.00 -7.93 -3.45
C GLN A 464 -14.41 -9.31 -3.75
N ASP A 465 -14.08 -10.06 -2.71
CA ASP A 465 -13.68 -11.47 -2.74
C ASP A 465 -12.52 -11.76 -3.72
N ALA A 466 -12.70 -12.70 -4.63
CA ALA A 466 -11.66 -13.12 -5.57
C ALA A 466 -11.18 -11.97 -6.46
N ALA A 467 -12.08 -11.11 -6.93
CA ALA A 467 -11.75 -9.92 -7.72
C ALA A 467 -10.89 -8.93 -6.90
N TYR A 468 -11.23 -8.70 -5.62
CA TYR A 468 -10.44 -7.83 -4.73
C TYR A 468 -9.03 -8.39 -4.53
N LEU A 469 -8.92 -9.63 -4.08
CA LEU A 469 -7.63 -10.27 -3.80
C LEU A 469 -6.73 -10.40 -5.04
N SER A 470 -7.32 -10.63 -6.21
CA SER A 470 -6.52 -10.70 -7.44
C SER A 470 -6.10 -9.33 -7.95
N ASN A 471 -7.05 -8.38 -8.00
CA ASN A 471 -6.82 -7.08 -8.63
C ASN A 471 -5.91 -6.17 -7.77
N SER A 472 -6.13 -6.15 -6.46
CA SER A 472 -5.34 -5.31 -5.56
C SER A 472 -3.90 -5.83 -5.40
N TYR A 473 -3.72 -7.14 -5.29
CA TYR A 473 -2.45 -7.82 -5.00
C TYR A 473 -1.76 -8.37 -6.26
N GLY A 474 -2.15 -9.57 -6.69
CA GLY A 474 -1.41 -10.36 -7.66
C GLY A 474 -1.31 -9.73 -9.05
N LYS A 475 -2.43 -9.31 -9.64
CA LYS A 475 -2.45 -8.67 -10.97
C LYS A 475 -1.62 -7.37 -10.98
N ALA A 476 -1.73 -6.56 -9.92
CA ALA A 476 -0.97 -5.33 -9.78
C ALA A 476 0.53 -5.61 -9.57
N GLY A 477 0.89 -6.52 -8.66
CA GLY A 477 2.29 -6.92 -8.44
C GLY A 477 2.96 -7.45 -9.70
N ILE A 478 2.26 -8.32 -10.46
CA ILE A 478 2.75 -8.82 -11.75
C ILE A 478 2.91 -7.68 -12.78
N CYS A 479 1.96 -6.73 -12.83
CA CYS A 479 2.06 -5.55 -13.69
C CYS A 479 3.34 -4.76 -13.40
N TYR A 480 3.67 -4.52 -12.13
CA TYR A 480 4.88 -3.80 -11.74
C TYR A 480 6.17 -4.59 -12.05
N PHE A 481 6.13 -5.91 -11.87
CA PHE A 481 7.24 -6.78 -12.26
C PHE A 481 7.50 -6.72 -13.78
N VAL A 482 6.43 -6.81 -14.59
CA VAL A 482 6.52 -6.69 -16.06
C VAL A 482 6.98 -5.29 -16.48
N LEU A 483 6.55 -4.24 -15.77
CA LEU A 483 6.99 -2.87 -15.99
C LEU A 483 8.49 -2.70 -15.72
N GLN A 484 9.01 -3.30 -14.65
CA GLN A 484 10.44 -3.31 -14.33
C GLN A 484 11.24 -4.01 -15.43
N ASP A 485 10.79 -5.19 -15.88
CA ASP A 485 11.40 -5.92 -16.99
C ASP A 485 11.40 -5.12 -18.31
N LEU A 486 10.30 -4.43 -18.61
CA LEU A 486 10.14 -3.57 -19.78
C LEU A 486 11.13 -2.40 -19.81
N LEU A 487 11.31 -1.75 -18.67
CA LEU A 487 12.11 -0.52 -18.55
C LEU A 487 13.58 -0.82 -18.23
N GLY A 488 13.85 -1.94 -17.60
CA GLY A 488 15.12 -2.24 -16.94
C GLY A 488 15.33 -1.41 -15.68
N ASP A 489 16.11 -1.91 -14.72
CA ASP A 489 16.27 -1.34 -13.39
C ASP A 489 16.57 0.17 -13.37
N LYS A 490 17.48 0.61 -14.24
CA LYS A 490 17.91 2.02 -14.25
C LYS A 490 16.75 3.00 -14.53
N LEU A 491 15.91 2.74 -15.52
CA LEU A 491 14.78 3.61 -15.86
C LEU A 491 13.61 3.39 -14.89
N TYR A 492 13.38 2.16 -14.47
CA TYR A 492 12.34 1.82 -13.52
C TYR A 492 12.53 2.55 -12.19
N PHE A 493 13.69 2.39 -11.53
CA PHE A 493 13.95 3.09 -10.27
C PHE A 493 14.01 4.61 -10.42
N LYS A 494 14.52 5.12 -11.54
CA LYS A 494 14.44 6.55 -11.81
C LYS A 494 12.99 7.05 -11.83
N ALA A 495 12.09 6.31 -12.47
CA ALA A 495 10.68 6.68 -12.58
C ALA A 495 9.95 6.54 -11.25
N LEU A 496 10.17 5.42 -10.54
CA LEU A 496 9.59 5.16 -9.23
C LEU A 496 10.01 6.25 -8.22
N HIS A 497 11.31 6.54 -8.11
CA HIS A 497 11.80 7.58 -7.19
C HIS A 497 11.29 8.98 -7.57
N GLN A 498 11.13 9.28 -8.86
CA GLN A 498 10.56 10.56 -9.28
C GLN A 498 9.07 10.64 -8.90
N TYR A 499 8.31 9.56 -9.03
CA TYR A 499 6.91 9.47 -8.59
C TYR A 499 6.82 9.67 -7.07
N MET A 500 7.60 8.92 -6.28
CA MET A 500 7.65 9.06 -4.83
C MET A 500 8.04 10.48 -4.41
N LYS A 501 9.08 11.06 -5.01
CA LYS A 501 9.52 12.44 -4.72
C LYS A 501 8.44 13.49 -5.02
N ASN A 502 7.66 13.29 -6.07
CA ASN A 502 6.60 14.24 -6.43
C ASN A 502 5.42 14.19 -5.45
N TRP A 503 5.12 13.01 -4.92
CA TRP A 503 3.84 12.74 -4.26
C TRP A 503 3.94 12.33 -2.78
N ASN A 504 5.13 12.14 -2.20
CA ASN A 504 5.21 11.88 -0.76
C ASN A 504 4.53 12.99 0.05
N GLY A 505 3.82 12.60 1.10
CA GLY A 505 3.04 13.50 1.93
C GLY A 505 1.85 14.16 1.21
N LYS A 506 1.41 13.59 0.07
CA LYS A 506 0.29 14.06 -0.77
C LYS A 506 -0.56 12.87 -1.21
N HIS A 507 -1.63 13.16 -1.96
CA HIS A 507 -2.60 12.19 -2.43
C HIS A 507 -2.53 12.01 -3.95
N PRO A 508 -1.69 11.08 -4.47
CA PRO A 508 -1.65 10.77 -5.89
C PRO A 508 -2.89 9.96 -6.30
N VAL A 509 -3.28 10.13 -7.57
CA VAL A 509 -4.27 9.27 -8.24
C VAL A 509 -3.60 8.47 -9.36
N PRO A 510 -4.23 7.43 -9.94
CA PRO A 510 -3.62 6.59 -10.97
C PRO A 510 -2.93 7.36 -12.11
N TYR A 511 -3.52 8.44 -12.56
CA TYR A 511 -2.97 9.26 -13.65
C TYR A 511 -1.68 9.99 -13.28
N ASP A 512 -1.48 10.30 -12.01
CA ASP A 512 -0.22 10.88 -11.51
C ASP A 512 0.91 9.85 -11.57
N PHE A 513 0.60 8.59 -11.27
CA PHE A 513 1.52 7.46 -11.43
C PHE A 513 1.89 7.25 -12.91
N PHE A 514 0.91 7.06 -13.80
CA PHE A 514 1.16 6.84 -15.23
C PHE A 514 1.98 7.98 -15.85
N ASN A 515 1.57 9.21 -15.61
CA ASN A 515 2.24 10.40 -16.14
C ASN A 515 3.64 10.60 -15.56
N SER A 516 3.87 10.28 -14.27
CA SER A 516 5.21 10.33 -13.65
C SER A 516 6.15 9.35 -14.34
N PHE A 517 5.72 8.12 -14.61
CA PHE A 517 6.52 7.11 -15.30
C PHE A 517 6.79 7.51 -16.75
N ASN A 518 5.77 7.91 -17.53
CA ASN A 518 5.93 8.39 -18.89
C ASN A 518 6.97 9.53 -18.97
N ASN A 519 6.82 10.52 -18.09
CA ASN A 519 7.70 11.70 -18.08
C ASN A 519 9.13 11.34 -17.66
N ALA A 520 9.31 10.54 -16.61
CA ALA A 520 10.64 10.18 -16.09
C ALA A 520 11.43 9.29 -17.06
N CYS A 521 10.73 8.40 -17.79
CA CYS A 521 11.31 7.54 -18.82
C CYS A 521 11.54 8.26 -20.16
N GLY A 522 10.86 9.38 -20.41
CA GLY A 522 10.84 10.06 -21.71
C GLY A 522 10.22 9.19 -22.80
N LYS A 523 9.28 8.31 -22.45
CA LYS A 523 8.58 7.37 -23.33
C LYS A 523 7.08 7.46 -23.10
N ASN A 524 6.30 7.24 -24.16
CA ASN A 524 4.87 7.05 -24.02
C ASN A 524 4.58 5.56 -23.73
N LEU A 525 4.22 5.25 -22.49
CA LEU A 525 3.85 3.90 -22.05
C LEU A 525 2.32 3.68 -22.09
N ASN A 526 1.54 4.57 -22.72
CA ASN A 526 0.09 4.47 -22.71
C ASN A 526 -0.43 3.18 -23.34
N TRP A 527 0.29 2.62 -24.31
CA TRP A 527 -0.01 1.30 -24.88
C TRP A 527 0.04 0.18 -23.84
N PHE A 528 0.92 0.31 -22.84
CA PHE A 528 1.06 -0.64 -21.72
C PHE A 528 -0.04 -0.37 -20.69
N TRP A 529 -0.21 0.90 -20.27
CA TRP A 529 -1.23 1.28 -19.31
C TRP A 529 -2.64 0.91 -19.78
N ASP A 530 -2.96 1.14 -21.06
CA ASP A 530 -4.27 0.84 -21.63
C ASP A 530 -4.65 -0.64 -21.45
N GLN A 531 -3.76 -1.56 -21.77
CA GLN A 531 -4.02 -2.98 -21.68
C GLN A 531 -4.07 -3.50 -20.23
N TRP A 532 -3.18 -3.03 -19.35
CA TRP A 532 -3.15 -3.48 -17.97
C TRP A 532 -4.24 -2.85 -17.11
N PHE A 533 -4.56 -1.58 -17.31
CA PHE A 533 -5.42 -0.83 -16.39
C PHE A 533 -6.82 -0.56 -16.91
N PHE A 534 -7.02 -0.42 -18.20
CA PHE A 534 -8.32 -0.03 -18.76
C PHE A 534 -9.01 -1.12 -19.59
N GLY A 535 -8.23 -2.07 -20.09
CA GLY A 535 -8.72 -3.16 -20.93
C GLY A 535 -9.15 -4.40 -20.15
N TRP A 536 -9.80 -5.31 -20.86
CA TRP A 536 -10.14 -6.67 -20.43
C TRP A 536 -9.14 -7.70 -20.98
N ALA A 537 -7.92 -7.26 -21.26
CA ALA A 537 -6.85 -8.14 -21.69
C ALA A 537 -6.45 -9.09 -20.55
N TYR A 538 -6.11 -10.32 -20.89
CA TYR A 538 -5.70 -11.36 -19.95
C TYR A 538 -4.42 -12.07 -20.41
N PRO A 539 -3.72 -12.78 -19.54
CA PRO A 539 -2.48 -13.45 -19.88
C PRO A 539 -2.75 -14.74 -20.71
N ASP A 540 -2.38 -14.71 -21.98
CA ASP A 540 -2.49 -15.87 -22.88
C ASP A 540 -1.56 -15.66 -24.08
N LEU A 541 -0.36 -16.22 -24.02
CA LEU A 541 0.59 -16.30 -25.13
C LEU A 541 0.62 -17.72 -25.67
N SER A 542 0.83 -17.90 -26.98
CA SER A 542 0.92 -19.24 -27.57
C SER A 542 2.03 -19.36 -28.58
N ILE A 543 2.59 -20.58 -28.74
CA ILE A 543 3.49 -20.94 -29.84
C ILE A 543 2.65 -21.27 -31.06
N LYS A 544 2.35 -20.25 -31.90
CA LYS A 544 1.54 -20.45 -33.10
C LYS A 544 2.21 -21.33 -34.14
N LYS A 545 3.54 -21.17 -34.36
CA LYS A 545 4.25 -21.89 -35.40
C LYS A 545 5.76 -21.93 -35.14
N VAL A 546 6.37 -23.04 -35.49
CA VAL A 546 7.84 -23.23 -35.49
C VAL A 546 8.27 -23.80 -36.84
N ASP A 547 9.06 -23.04 -37.60
CA ASP A 547 9.53 -23.39 -38.93
C ASP A 547 11.06 -23.36 -39.03
N LYS A 548 11.59 -24.07 -40.00
CA LYS A 548 12.99 -23.93 -40.45
C LYS A 548 13.14 -22.62 -41.25
N PHE A 549 14.15 -21.82 -40.94
CA PHE A 549 14.49 -20.58 -41.66
C PHE A 549 15.99 -20.54 -41.96
N GLY A 550 16.38 -21.07 -43.12
CA GLY A 550 17.78 -21.29 -43.46
C GLY A 550 18.44 -22.23 -42.46
N ASN A 551 19.49 -21.78 -41.78
CA ASN A 551 20.17 -22.52 -40.71
C ASN A 551 19.57 -22.18 -39.31
N ASN A 552 18.57 -21.31 -39.26
CA ASN A 552 17.95 -20.83 -38.05
C ASN A 552 16.54 -21.42 -37.87
N ILE A 553 15.90 -21.03 -36.76
CA ILE A 553 14.52 -21.36 -36.43
C ILE A 553 13.70 -20.08 -36.45
N LYS A 554 12.54 -20.15 -37.09
CA LYS A 554 11.51 -19.11 -37.03
C LYS A 554 10.40 -19.57 -36.10
N ILE A 555 10.18 -18.82 -35.03
CA ILE A 555 9.11 -19.04 -34.06
C ILE A 555 8.13 -17.88 -34.17
N ILE A 556 6.85 -18.18 -34.32
CA ILE A 556 5.78 -17.19 -34.29
C ILE A 556 5.03 -17.37 -32.97
N ILE A 557 5.04 -16.32 -32.16
CA ILE A 557 4.28 -16.23 -30.91
C ILE A 557 3.07 -15.37 -31.16
N GLU A 558 1.89 -15.83 -30.73
CA GLU A 558 0.62 -15.12 -30.77
C GLU A 558 0.26 -14.67 -29.35
N ASN A 559 -0.16 -13.41 -29.20
CA ASN A 559 -0.74 -12.87 -27.98
C ASN A 559 -2.27 -12.94 -28.12
N LYS A 560 -2.86 -14.03 -27.64
CA LYS A 560 -4.29 -14.32 -27.73
C LYS A 560 -5.11 -13.48 -26.75
N GLY A 561 -4.62 -13.33 -25.52
CA GLY A 561 -5.30 -12.63 -24.47
C GLY A 561 -5.16 -11.11 -24.53
N GLY A 562 -4.19 -10.60 -25.30
CA GLY A 562 -3.96 -9.17 -25.51
C GLY A 562 -3.12 -8.49 -24.43
N LEU A 563 -2.90 -9.11 -23.27
CA LEU A 563 -2.07 -8.52 -22.22
C LEU A 563 -0.59 -8.50 -22.65
N PRO A 564 0.12 -7.37 -22.61
CA PRO A 564 1.51 -7.30 -23.00
C PRO A 564 2.41 -7.94 -21.95
N LEU A 565 2.87 -9.15 -22.25
CA LEU A 565 3.75 -9.97 -21.41
C LEU A 565 5.11 -10.15 -22.05
N PRO A 566 6.18 -10.33 -21.26
CA PRO A 566 7.48 -10.73 -21.79
C PRO A 566 7.42 -12.14 -22.41
N VAL A 567 8.24 -12.34 -23.46
CA VAL A 567 8.33 -13.64 -24.15
C VAL A 567 9.60 -14.36 -23.73
N TYR A 568 9.45 -15.48 -23.03
CA TYR A 568 10.53 -16.38 -22.63
C TYR A 568 10.44 -17.66 -23.44
N LEU A 569 11.46 -17.95 -24.25
CA LEU A 569 11.55 -19.17 -25.06
C LEU A 569 12.62 -20.08 -24.47
N ASN A 570 12.19 -21.12 -23.77
CA ASN A 570 13.06 -22.17 -23.22
C ASN A 570 13.28 -23.23 -24.28
N ILE A 571 14.48 -23.30 -24.86
CA ILE A 571 14.84 -24.14 -25.99
C ILE A 571 15.69 -25.29 -25.48
N SER A 572 15.23 -26.52 -25.70
CA SER A 572 15.97 -27.75 -25.41
C SER A 572 16.48 -28.37 -26.70
N LEU A 573 17.76 -28.76 -26.75
CA LEU A 573 18.39 -29.43 -27.88
C LEU A 573 18.42 -30.95 -27.68
N LYS A 574 18.57 -31.71 -28.75
CA LYS A 574 18.67 -33.17 -28.74
C LYS A 574 19.92 -33.70 -28.02
N ASP A 575 20.97 -32.87 -27.93
CA ASP A 575 22.21 -33.20 -27.19
C ASP A 575 22.10 -32.89 -25.69
N GLY A 576 20.90 -32.48 -25.21
CA GLY A 576 20.62 -32.17 -23.82
C GLY A 576 20.93 -30.71 -23.42
N LYS A 577 21.54 -29.91 -24.28
CA LYS A 577 21.77 -28.49 -23.98
C LYS A 577 20.45 -27.70 -23.95
N LYS A 578 20.43 -26.69 -23.10
CA LYS A 578 19.29 -25.75 -22.95
C LYS A 578 19.77 -24.33 -23.19
N SER A 579 18.91 -23.52 -23.77
CA SER A 579 19.11 -22.08 -23.90
C SER A 579 17.79 -21.34 -23.71
N ILE A 580 17.87 -20.07 -23.28
CA ILE A 580 16.71 -19.23 -23.09
C ILE A 580 16.88 -17.98 -23.95
N ALA A 581 15.86 -17.67 -24.76
CA ALA A 581 15.73 -16.38 -25.42
C ALA A 581 14.66 -15.57 -24.73
N LYS A 582 15.03 -14.36 -24.29
CA LYS A 582 14.15 -13.47 -23.53
C LYS A 582 13.92 -12.19 -24.30
N TYR A 583 12.66 -11.75 -24.34
CA TYR A 583 12.24 -10.49 -24.92
C TYR A 583 11.24 -9.82 -23.97
N THR A 584 11.42 -8.54 -23.72
CA THR A 584 10.52 -7.77 -22.84
C THR A 584 9.13 -7.60 -23.47
N ALA A 585 8.15 -7.18 -22.68
CA ALA A 585 6.80 -6.84 -23.16
C ALA A 585 6.78 -5.79 -24.29
N GLY A 586 7.89 -5.05 -24.49
CA GLY A 586 8.05 -4.06 -25.55
C GLY A 586 7.87 -4.59 -26.98
N VAL A 587 7.96 -5.91 -27.18
CA VAL A 587 7.65 -6.54 -28.48
C VAL A 587 6.22 -6.29 -28.95
N TRP A 588 5.31 -5.95 -28.01
CA TRP A 588 3.89 -5.68 -28.27
C TRP A 588 3.54 -4.21 -28.39
N GLU A 589 4.51 -3.28 -28.29
CA GLU A 589 4.31 -1.83 -28.23
C GLU A 589 3.46 -1.28 -29.39
N ASN A 590 3.54 -1.88 -30.59
CA ASN A 590 2.78 -1.44 -31.75
C ASN A 590 1.38 -2.07 -31.89
N GLY A 591 0.93 -2.83 -30.88
CA GLY A 591 -0.39 -3.48 -30.87
C GLY A 591 -0.49 -4.70 -31.77
N GLU A 592 0.64 -5.27 -32.23
CA GLU A 592 0.65 -6.49 -33.04
C GLU A 592 0.25 -7.69 -32.20
N LYS A 593 -0.62 -8.54 -32.74
CA LYS A 593 -1.06 -9.78 -32.08
C LYS A 593 -0.11 -10.95 -32.29
N GLU A 594 0.86 -10.85 -33.18
CA GLU A 594 1.83 -11.89 -33.49
C GLU A 594 3.22 -11.29 -33.63
N LYS A 595 4.21 -12.00 -33.10
CA LYS A 595 5.63 -11.67 -33.29
C LYS A 595 6.43 -12.86 -33.80
N THR A 596 7.34 -12.57 -34.72
CA THR A 596 8.27 -13.54 -35.25
C THR A 596 9.62 -13.38 -34.59
N PHE A 597 10.15 -14.48 -34.07
CA PHE A 597 11.47 -14.56 -33.45
C PHE A 597 12.36 -15.51 -34.30
N ILE A 598 13.58 -15.06 -34.56
CA ILE A 598 14.58 -15.86 -35.27
C ILE A 598 15.66 -16.27 -34.28
N ILE A 599 15.77 -17.57 -34.03
CA ILE A 599 16.74 -18.14 -33.09
C ILE A 599 17.88 -18.80 -33.87
N GLN A 600 19.11 -18.46 -33.52
CA GLN A 600 20.32 -18.98 -34.14
C GLN A 600 20.64 -20.38 -33.63
N ASN A 601 19.84 -21.37 -34.05
CA ASN A 601 20.05 -22.78 -33.78
C ASN A 601 19.58 -23.60 -34.98
N SER A 602 20.26 -24.75 -35.26
CA SER A 602 19.78 -25.65 -36.30
C SER A 602 18.41 -26.23 -35.94
N PHE A 603 17.45 -26.10 -36.83
CA PHE A 603 16.10 -26.66 -36.64
C PHE A 603 16.13 -28.16 -36.31
N GLN A 604 17.09 -28.90 -36.90
CA GLN A 604 17.25 -30.35 -36.69
C GLN A 604 17.77 -30.72 -35.30
N SER A 605 18.46 -29.78 -34.62
CA SER A 605 19.05 -30.02 -33.30
C SER A 605 18.05 -29.82 -32.16
N ILE A 606 16.87 -29.21 -32.42
CA ILE A 606 15.88 -28.94 -31.37
C ILE A 606 15.08 -30.19 -31.04
N SER A 607 14.85 -30.38 -29.75
CA SER A 607 13.92 -31.40 -29.22
C SER A 607 12.60 -30.78 -28.76
N LYS A 608 12.65 -29.59 -28.10
CA LYS A 608 11.48 -28.95 -27.47
C LYS A 608 11.67 -27.44 -27.37
N ILE A 609 10.57 -26.68 -27.46
CA ILE A 609 10.46 -25.26 -27.09
C ILE A 609 9.31 -25.13 -26.12
N GLU A 610 9.54 -24.44 -25.00
CA GLU A 610 8.52 -24.09 -24.02
C GLU A 610 8.48 -22.57 -23.87
N LEU A 611 7.26 -22.00 -23.89
CA LEU A 611 6.99 -20.59 -23.73
C LEU A 611 6.65 -20.30 -22.26
N GLY A 612 7.15 -19.16 -21.75
CA GLY A 612 6.88 -18.70 -20.39
C GLY A 612 7.95 -19.10 -19.37
N ASN A 613 7.73 -18.71 -18.13
CA ASN A 613 8.53 -19.06 -16.96
C ASN A 613 7.62 -19.13 -15.71
N GLU A 614 8.23 -19.31 -14.55
CA GLU A 614 7.51 -19.43 -13.27
C GLU A 614 6.80 -18.14 -12.82
N PHE A 615 7.26 -16.96 -13.26
CA PHE A 615 6.72 -15.66 -12.81
C PHE A 615 5.65 -15.08 -13.76
N ILE A 616 5.68 -15.44 -15.03
CA ILE A 616 4.74 -14.89 -16.03
C ILE A 616 3.47 -15.74 -16.08
N PRO A 617 2.29 -15.14 -15.83
CA PRO A 617 1.03 -15.86 -15.89
C PRO A 617 0.67 -16.26 -17.32
N ASP A 618 -0.03 -17.38 -17.44
CA ASP A 618 -0.64 -17.81 -18.69
C ASP A 618 -1.88 -18.66 -18.41
N LYS A 619 -3.00 -18.27 -19.01
CA LYS A 619 -4.31 -18.92 -18.80
C LYS A 619 -4.39 -20.31 -19.41
N TYR A 620 -3.79 -20.50 -20.59
CA TYR A 620 -3.90 -21.74 -21.38
C TYR A 620 -2.52 -22.27 -21.73
N LYS A 621 -1.92 -23.06 -20.82
CA LYS A 621 -0.54 -23.56 -20.94
C LYS A 621 -0.36 -24.70 -21.94
N GLU A 622 -1.43 -25.24 -22.50
CA GLU A 622 -1.41 -26.38 -23.41
C GLU A 622 -0.74 -26.05 -24.74
N ASP A 623 -0.84 -24.82 -25.21
CA ASP A 623 -0.24 -24.35 -26.47
C ASP A 623 1.10 -23.60 -26.28
N ASN A 624 1.61 -23.60 -25.06
CA ASN A 624 2.93 -23.07 -24.71
C ASN A 624 4.08 -24.07 -24.98
N ARG A 625 3.78 -25.18 -25.62
CA ARG A 625 4.78 -26.23 -25.85
C ARG A 625 4.79 -26.70 -27.28
N TRP A 626 5.98 -26.70 -27.89
CA TRP A 626 6.24 -27.31 -29.16
C TRP A 626 7.28 -28.42 -29.00
N ILE A 627 7.02 -29.59 -29.60
CA ILE A 627 7.93 -30.76 -29.59
C ILE A 627 8.27 -31.13 -31.03
N ALA A 628 9.57 -31.33 -31.30
CA ALA A 628 10.02 -31.80 -32.60
C ALA A 628 9.45 -33.18 -32.88
N LYS A 629 8.87 -33.38 -34.07
CA LYS A 629 8.42 -34.70 -34.50
C LYS A 629 9.66 -35.63 -34.65
N ALA A 630 9.56 -36.81 -34.09
CA ALA A 630 10.53 -37.87 -34.37
C ALA A 630 10.40 -38.25 -35.87
N TYR A 631 11.43 -38.02 -36.61
CA TYR A 631 11.54 -38.56 -37.99
C TYR A 631 12.20 -39.91 -37.95
#